data_e07dfe01c159a8b8938468edcea14ce4
#
_entry.id   e07dfe01c159a8b8938468edcea14ce4
#
_cell.length_a   1.000
_cell.length_b   1.000
_cell.length_c   1.000
_cell.angle_alpha   90.00
_cell.angle_beta   90.00
_cell.angle_gamma   90.00
#
_symmetry.space_group_name_H-M   'P 1'
#
loop_
_entity.id
_entity.type
_entity.pdbx_description
1 polymer ?
#
loop_
_entity_poly.entity_id
_entity_poly.type
_entity_poly.pdbx_seq_one_letter_code
_entity_poly.pdbx_strand_id
1 'polypeptide(L)'
;VSTRAVLSTSPNNYTYRNHDKKENIYDENMNIIDQYYPIEENKSGAYQDFHFLQEAYYNTGTGHRLGLNAWYIQSKRELPMLTTDYADNTAFENVQREQTFRGVLSWDFLRSQYKVAAKAGYIYTYMAYDYKRDVGNGTMANMTESRSKVNTAYAQAEGEYYLGKEWLFSAN
;
A
#
# COMPACT_ATOMS: atom_id res chain seq x y z
N VAL A 1 15.77 7.42 19.39
CA VAL A 1 15.72 7.24 17.94
C VAL A 1 15.44 5.79 17.64
N SER A 2 14.51 5.51 16.74
CA SER A 2 14.19 4.16 16.25
C SER A 2 14.13 4.19 14.71
N THR A 3 14.72 3.19 14.09
CA THR A 3 14.71 3.01 12.63
C THR A 3 14.28 1.59 12.32
N ARG A 4 13.35 1.44 11.38
CA ARG A 4 12.90 0.14 10.88
C ARG A 4 12.82 0.17 9.37
N ALA A 5 13.32 -0.88 8.73
CA ALA A 5 13.16 -1.10 7.30
C ALA A 5 12.69 -2.53 7.08
N VAL A 6 11.73 -2.71 6.18
CA VAL A 6 11.17 -4.01 5.81
C VAL A 6 11.07 -4.07 4.30
N LEU A 7 11.55 -5.16 3.73
CA LEU A 7 11.35 -5.53 2.33
C LEU A 7 10.58 -6.83 2.29
N SER A 8 9.47 -6.84 1.58
CA SER A 8 8.66 -8.04 1.34
C SER A 8 8.52 -8.25 -0.16
N THR A 9 8.71 -9.48 -0.61
CA THR A 9 8.52 -9.85 -2.01
C THR A 9 7.96 -11.26 -2.11
N SER A 10 7.09 -11.47 -3.07
CA SER A 10 6.58 -12.80 -3.41
C SER A 10 6.29 -12.86 -4.91
N PRO A 11 6.63 -13.95 -5.60
CA PRO A 11 6.19 -14.19 -6.96
C PRO A 11 4.69 -14.48 -7.02
N ASN A 12 4.09 -14.94 -5.92
CA ASN A 12 2.67 -15.26 -5.79
C ASN A 12 2.13 -16.15 -6.94
N ASN A 13 2.94 -17.11 -7.36
CA ASN A 13 2.70 -18.02 -8.47
C ASN A 13 2.13 -19.37 -8.01
N TYR A 14 1.17 -19.32 -7.09
CA TYR A 14 0.49 -20.52 -6.60
C TYR A 14 -0.34 -21.19 -7.71
N THR A 15 -0.52 -22.48 -7.59
CA THR A 15 -1.44 -23.24 -8.45
C THR A 15 -2.84 -23.28 -7.85
N TYR A 16 -3.84 -23.24 -8.71
CA TYR A 16 -5.26 -23.33 -8.31
C TYR A 16 -6.05 -24.14 -9.32
N ARG A 17 -7.17 -24.72 -8.86
CA ARG A 17 -8.12 -25.40 -9.73
C ARG A 17 -9.03 -24.35 -10.37
N ASN A 18 -8.97 -24.23 -11.71
CA ASN A 18 -9.79 -23.27 -12.43
C ASN A 18 -11.20 -23.81 -12.64
N HIS A 19 -12.14 -23.35 -11.82
CA HIS A 19 -13.55 -23.76 -11.90
C HIS A 19 -14.33 -23.07 -13.04
N ASP A 20 -13.77 -22.07 -13.67
CA ASP A 20 -14.38 -21.36 -14.81
C ASP A 20 -14.05 -22.03 -16.14
N LYS A 21 -13.05 -22.91 -16.16
CA LYS A 21 -12.61 -23.65 -17.33
C LYS A 21 -12.84 -25.14 -17.13
N LYS A 22 -13.68 -25.72 -17.97
CA LYS A 22 -13.98 -27.16 -17.96
C LYS A 22 -13.39 -27.80 -19.19
N GLU A 23 -12.56 -28.82 -18.99
CA GLU A 23 -11.93 -29.58 -20.06
C GLU A 23 -12.55 -30.97 -20.19
N ASN A 24 -12.67 -31.44 -21.43
CA ASN A 24 -13.28 -32.74 -21.71
C ASN A 24 -12.18 -33.77 -21.96
N ILE A 25 -12.41 -34.98 -21.46
CA ILE A 25 -11.64 -36.17 -21.83
C ILE A 25 -12.45 -36.94 -22.88
N TYR A 26 -11.78 -37.30 -23.98
CA TYR A 26 -12.40 -37.98 -25.13
C TYR A 26 -11.90 -39.41 -25.23
N ASP A 27 -12.79 -40.32 -25.73
CA ASP A 27 -12.41 -41.67 -26.16
C ASP A 27 -11.80 -41.66 -27.57
N GLU A 28 -11.42 -42.84 -28.06
CA GLU A 28 -10.85 -43.02 -29.41
C GLU A 28 -11.82 -42.63 -30.53
N ASN A 29 -13.12 -42.55 -30.22
CA ASN A 29 -14.16 -42.17 -31.16
C ASN A 29 -14.60 -40.70 -31.02
N MET A 30 -13.83 -39.90 -30.27
CA MET A 30 -14.10 -38.49 -29.99
C MET A 30 -15.39 -38.26 -29.16
N ASN A 31 -15.90 -39.25 -28.42
CA ASN A 31 -16.97 -39.06 -27.46
C ASN A 31 -16.42 -38.57 -26.12
N ILE A 32 -17.14 -37.65 -25.48
CA ILE A 32 -16.77 -37.16 -24.15
C ILE A 32 -17.06 -38.28 -23.13
N ILE A 33 -16.01 -38.76 -22.46
CA ILE A 33 -16.11 -39.81 -21.43
C ILE A 33 -16.01 -39.26 -20.00
N ASP A 34 -15.36 -38.08 -19.84
CA ASP A 34 -15.24 -37.42 -18.54
C ASP A 34 -14.94 -35.93 -18.72
N GLN A 35 -15.05 -35.17 -17.63
CA GLN A 35 -14.79 -33.75 -17.60
C GLN A 35 -14.06 -33.39 -16.29
N TYR A 36 -13.08 -32.50 -16.39
CA TYR A 36 -12.34 -32.03 -15.22
C TYR A 36 -12.06 -30.53 -15.26
N TYR A 37 -11.75 -29.97 -14.10
CA TYR A 37 -11.29 -28.60 -13.96
C TYR A 37 -9.76 -28.58 -13.91
N PRO A 38 -9.05 -27.95 -14.86
CA PRO A 38 -7.60 -27.95 -14.91
C PRO A 38 -6.98 -27.23 -13.71
N ILE A 39 -5.80 -27.66 -13.35
CA ILE A 39 -4.93 -26.95 -12.42
C ILE A 39 -4.11 -25.96 -13.22
N GLU A 40 -4.20 -24.70 -12.91
CA GLU A 40 -3.48 -23.61 -13.56
C GLU A 40 -2.59 -22.87 -12.55
N GLU A 41 -1.57 -22.20 -13.04
CA GLU A 41 -0.68 -21.36 -12.24
C GLU A 41 -1.13 -19.89 -12.35
N ASN A 42 -1.16 -19.18 -11.22
CA ASN A 42 -1.35 -17.73 -11.23
C ASN A 42 -0.17 -17.06 -11.92
N LYS A 43 -0.40 -16.46 -13.07
CA LYS A 43 0.63 -15.87 -13.93
C LYS A 43 0.97 -14.42 -13.58
N SER A 44 0.15 -13.76 -12.76
CA SER A 44 0.26 -12.34 -12.45
C SER A 44 -0.23 -12.08 -11.04
N GLY A 45 0.67 -11.95 -10.13
CA GLY A 45 0.33 -11.74 -8.73
C GLY A 45 1.56 -11.35 -7.92
N ALA A 46 2.70 -11.20 -8.57
CA ALA A 46 3.92 -10.83 -7.89
C ALA A 46 3.79 -9.47 -7.20
N TYR A 47 4.35 -9.37 -6.01
CA TYR A 47 4.43 -8.11 -5.31
C TYR A 47 5.81 -7.86 -4.72
N GLN A 48 6.12 -6.59 -4.57
CA GLN A 48 7.30 -6.09 -3.89
C GLN A 48 6.91 -4.87 -3.07
N ASP A 49 7.10 -4.94 -1.76
CA ASP A 49 6.80 -3.87 -0.82
C ASP A 49 8.06 -3.48 -0.03
N PHE A 50 8.35 -2.20 0.01
CA PHE A 50 9.39 -1.62 0.85
C PHE A 50 8.78 -0.64 1.83
N HIS A 51 9.08 -0.79 3.11
CA HIS A 51 8.66 0.08 4.19
C HIS A 51 9.87 0.60 4.95
N PHE A 52 9.89 1.89 5.19
CA PHE A 52 10.89 2.54 6.03
C PHE A 52 10.20 3.43 7.05
N LEU A 53 10.54 3.26 8.31
CA LEU A 53 10.05 4.05 9.43
C LEU A 53 11.23 4.64 10.19
N GLN A 54 11.19 5.94 10.40
CA GLN A 54 12.13 6.67 11.25
C GLN A 54 11.37 7.40 12.34
N GLU A 55 11.79 7.20 13.59
CA GLU A 55 11.27 7.91 14.74
C GLU A 55 12.44 8.56 15.51
N ALA A 56 12.28 9.80 15.87
CA ALA A 56 13.23 10.54 16.66
C ALA A 56 12.50 11.40 17.71
N TYR A 57 12.99 11.37 18.93
CA TYR A 57 12.46 12.18 20.04
C TYR A 57 13.62 12.89 20.72
N TYR A 58 13.40 14.15 21.05
CA TYR A 58 14.36 14.98 21.76
C TYR A 58 13.68 15.70 22.93
N ASN A 59 14.21 15.51 24.14
CA ASN A 59 13.77 16.16 25.37
C ASN A 59 14.80 17.20 25.76
N THR A 60 14.39 18.45 25.92
CA THR A 60 15.32 19.55 26.28
C THR A 60 15.65 19.66 27.74
N GLY A 61 15.02 18.86 28.63
CA GLY A 61 15.16 18.98 30.09
C GLY A 61 14.40 20.18 30.70
N THR A 62 13.88 21.10 29.87
CA THR A 62 13.10 22.29 30.28
C THR A 62 11.59 22.12 30.14
N GLY A 63 11.11 20.89 30.02
CA GLY A 63 9.71 20.57 29.86
C GLY A 63 9.25 20.49 28.38
N HIS A 64 10.14 20.71 27.41
CA HIS A 64 9.81 20.54 25.99
C HIS A 64 10.23 19.17 25.50
N ARG A 65 9.36 18.54 24.71
CA ARG A 65 9.63 17.33 23.97
C ARG A 65 9.30 17.56 22.50
N LEU A 66 10.25 17.29 21.64
CA LEU A 66 10.09 17.29 20.18
C LEU A 66 10.05 15.86 19.68
N GLY A 67 9.17 15.59 18.73
CA GLY A 67 9.06 14.29 18.07
C GLY A 67 8.99 14.45 16.56
N LEU A 68 9.69 13.56 15.86
CA LEU A 68 9.62 13.37 14.42
C LEU A 68 9.30 11.92 14.15
N ASN A 69 8.24 11.69 13.37
CA ASN A 69 7.92 10.39 12.81
C ASN A 69 7.82 10.53 11.29
N ALA A 70 8.59 9.73 10.57
CA ALA A 70 8.58 9.71 9.11
C ALA A 70 8.41 8.27 8.64
N TRP A 71 7.45 8.04 7.77
CA TRP A 71 7.14 6.75 7.20
C TRP A 71 7.09 6.84 5.68
N TYR A 72 7.88 5.99 5.02
CA TYR A 72 7.89 5.83 3.57
C TYR A 72 7.49 4.41 3.20
N ILE A 73 6.59 4.29 2.23
CA ILE A 73 6.13 3.04 1.67
C ILE A 73 6.28 3.12 0.16
N GLN A 74 6.84 2.08 -0.42
CA GLN A 74 6.84 1.86 -1.86
C GLN A 74 6.33 0.46 -2.14
N SER A 75 5.33 0.34 -3.01
CA SER A 75 4.71 -0.92 -3.40
C SER A 75 4.65 -1.04 -4.91
N LYS A 76 4.95 -2.24 -5.41
CA LYS A 76 4.69 -2.66 -6.78
C LYS A 76 3.93 -3.98 -6.73
N ARG A 77 2.79 -4.04 -7.41
CA ARG A 77 1.95 -5.23 -7.46
C ARG A 77 1.54 -5.53 -8.88
N GLU A 78 1.65 -6.77 -9.26
CA GLU A 78 0.98 -7.30 -10.43
C GLU A 78 -0.45 -7.64 -10.06
N LEU A 79 -1.40 -7.29 -10.91
CA LEU A 79 -2.81 -7.57 -10.70
C LEU A 79 -3.23 -8.70 -11.63
N PRO A 80 -3.80 -9.80 -11.10
CA PRO A 80 -4.29 -10.89 -11.92
C PRO A 80 -5.45 -10.41 -12.80
N MET A 81 -5.53 -10.96 -13.99
CA MET A 81 -6.67 -10.80 -14.88
C MET A 81 -7.75 -11.83 -14.54
N LEU A 82 -8.95 -11.64 -15.06
CA LEU A 82 -9.97 -12.67 -15.04
C LEU A 82 -9.51 -13.89 -15.84
N THR A 83 -9.88 -15.08 -15.41
CA THR A 83 -9.47 -16.35 -16.02
C THR A 83 -9.84 -16.45 -17.50
N THR A 84 -10.94 -15.81 -17.90
CA THR A 84 -11.37 -15.70 -19.30
C THR A 84 -10.39 -14.95 -20.19
N ASP A 85 -9.64 -14.01 -19.64
CA ASP A 85 -8.67 -13.18 -20.39
C ASP A 85 -7.36 -13.92 -20.67
N TYR A 86 -7.11 -15.04 -19.98
CA TYR A 86 -5.96 -15.91 -20.26
C TYR A 86 -6.20 -16.87 -21.43
N ALA A 87 -7.44 -17.04 -21.88
CA ALA A 87 -7.80 -18.00 -22.92
C ALA A 87 -7.10 -17.73 -24.26
N ASP A 88 -6.79 -16.48 -24.56
CA ASP A 88 -6.18 -16.06 -25.83
C ASP A 88 -4.66 -16.16 -25.86
N ASN A 89 -4.02 -16.64 -24.78
CA ASN A 89 -2.56 -16.73 -24.64
C ASN A 89 -1.82 -15.41 -24.95
N THR A 90 -2.51 -14.28 -24.87
CA THR A 90 -1.99 -12.96 -25.17
C THR A 90 -1.19 -12.45 -23.98
N ALA A 91 0.04 -12.03 -24.21
CA ALA A 91 0.85 -11.43 -23.16
C ALA A 91 0.26 -10.11 -22.68
N PHE A 92 0.27 -9.88 -21.37
CA PHE A 92 -0.18 -8.63 -20.78
C PHE A 92 0.72 -8.22 -19.60
N GLU A 93 0.71 -6.92 -19.30
CA GLU A 93 1.30 -6.33 -18.11
C GLU A 93 0.20 -5.55 -17.40
N ASN A 94 -0.13 -5.93 -16.16
CA ASN A 94 -1.14 -5.28 -15.34
C ASN A 94 -0.51 -4.96 -13.99
N VAL A 95 -0.05 -3.72 -13.82
CA VAL A 95 0.81 -3.35 -12.70
C VAL A 95 0.30 -2.10 -12.02
N GLN A 96 0.20 -2.18 -10.69
CA GLN A 96 -0.03 -1.04 -9.81
C GLN A 96 1.27 -0.72 -9.06
N ARG A 97 1.62 0.57 -9.01
CA ARG A 97 2.72 1.11 -8.21
C ARG A 97 2.19 2.18 -7.28
N GLU A 98 2.63 2.14 -6.05
CA GLU A 98 2.26 3.11 -5.03
C GLU A 98 3.51 3.60 -4.30
N GLN A 99 3.53 4.89 -4.01
CA GLN A 99 4.53 5.52 -3.13
C GLN A 99 3.79 6.41 -2.15
N THR A 100 4.02 6.20 -0.87
CA THR A 100 3.43 7.02 0.19
C THR A 100 4.53 7.49 1.14
N PHE A 101 4.56 8.79 1.36
CA PHE A 101 5.33 9.42 2.43
C PHE A 101 4.39 10.01 3.47
N ARG A 102 4.66 9.77 4.75
CA ARG A 102 3.96 10.37 5.88
C ARG A 102 4.98 10.94 6.84
N GLY A 103 4.84 12.21 7.17
CA GLY A 103 5.68 12.88 8.15
C GLY A 103 4.83 13.55 9.21
N VAL A 104 5.22 13.41 10.48
CA VAL A 104 4.56 14.06 11.62
C VAL A 104 5.63 14.67 12.50
N LEU A 105 5.49 15.96 12.74
CA LEU A 105 6.21 16.70 13.78
C LEU A 105 5.29 16.87 14.99
N SER A 106 5.81 16.64 16.18
CA SER A 106 5.12 16.87 17.44
C SER A 106 5.95 17.72 18.35
N TRP A 107 5.29 18.56 19.11
CA TRP A 107 5.88 19.36 20.18
C TRP A 107 4.95 19.30 21.38
N ASP A 108 5.50 18.86 22.50
CA ASP A 108 4.85 18.86 23.80
C ASP A 108 5.61 19.78 24.74
N PHE A 109 4.89 20.57 25.51
CA PHE A 109 5.42 21.41 26.55
C PHE A 109 4.64 21.20 27.84
N LEU A 110 5.34 20.81 28.90
CA LEU A 110 4.76 20.48 30.19
C LEU A 110 5.39 21.31 31.30
N ARG A 111 4.54 21.99 32.05
CA ARG A 111 4.86 22.73 33.29
C ARG A 111 3.86 22.36 34.38
N SER A 112 4.13 22.78 35.61
CA SER A 112 3.26 22.49 36.75
C SER A 112 1.82 23.03 36.61
N GLN A 113 1.63 24.10 35.84
CA GLN A 113 0.34 24.76 35.70
C GLN A 113 -0.25 24.66 34.28
N TYR A 114 0.51 24.29 33.28
CA TYR A 114 0.05 24.21 31.92
C TYR A 114 0.72 23.12 31.12
N LYS A 115 -0.04 22.57 30.20
CA LYS A 115 0.41 21.61 29.21
C LYS A 115 -0.02 22.13 27.83
N VAL A 116 0.88 22.12 26.88
CA VAL A 116 0.61 22.46 25.50
C VAL A 116 1.14 21.32 24.63
N ALA A 117 0.33 20.89 23.66
CA ALA A 117 0.74 19.93 22.65
C ALA A 117 0.39 20.49 21.26
N ALA A 118 1.31 20.39 20.34
CA ALA A 118 1.09 20.72 18.94
C ALA A 118 1.61 19.62 18.03
N LYS A 119 0.88 19.35 16.95
CA LYS A 119 1.25 18.38 15.93
C LYS A 119 1.00 18.98 14.55
N ALA A 120 1.91 18.70 13.63
CA ALA A 120 1.74 18.99 12.21
C ALA A 120 2.12 17.77 11.40
N GLY A 121 1.33 17.43 10.41
CA GLY A 121 1.58 16.28 9.58
C GLY A 121 1.37 16.57 8.11
N TYR A 122 2.11 15.82 7.30
CA TYR A 122 2.02 15.86 5.85
C TYR A 122 2.02 14.44 5.29
N ILE A 123 1.13 14.19 4.33
CA ILE A 123 1.00 12.93 3.64
C ILE A 123 1.08 13.22 2.14
N TYR A 124 1.97 12.54 1.47
CA TYR A 124 2.04 12.47 0.01
C TYR A 124 1.77 11.05 -0.43
N THR A 125 0.83 10.86 -1.35
CA THR A 125 0.55 9.57 -1.98
C THR A 125 0.59 9.75 -3.50
N TYR A 126 1.36 8.89 -4.14
CA TYR A 126 1.37 8.72 -5.59
C TYR A 126 0.94 7.30 -5.93
N MET A 127 0.02 7.16 -6.85
CA MET A 127 -0.43 5.88 -7.39
C MET A 127 -0.35 5.91 -8.91
N ALA A 128 0.20 4.87 -9.47
CA ALA A 128 0.28 4.62 -10.90
C ALA A 128 -0.31 3.25 -11.21
N TYR A 129 -1.18 3.19 -12.19
CA TYR A 129 -1.73 1.95 -12.73
C TYR A 129 -1.45 1.90 -14.23
N ASP A 130 -0.88 0.79 -14.68
CA ASP A 130 -0.55 0.53 -16.08
C ASP A 130 -1.13 -0.83 -16.49
N TYR A 131 -1.98 -0.82 -17.51
CA TYR A 131 -2.44 -2.01 -18.18
C TYR A 131 -2.00 -1.98 -19.64
N LYS A 132 -1.21 -2.98 -20.04
CA LYS A 132 -0.73 -3.16 -21.41
C LYS A 132 -1.09 -4.55 -21.89
N ARG A 133 -1.34 -4.68 -23.17
CA ARG A 133 -1.62 -5.95 -23.84
C ARG A 133 -0.80 -6.06 -25.12
N ASP A 134 -0.35 -7.28 -25.44
CA ASP A 134 0.25 -7.56 -26.74
C ASP A 134 -0.85 -7.44 -27.84
N VAL A 135 -0.62 -6.58 -28.79
CA VAL A 135 -1.51 -6.36 -29.93
C VAL A 135 -1.05 -7.11 -31.19
N GLY A 136 -0.06 -7.95 -31.03
CA GLY A 136 0.51 -8.79 -32.07
C GLY A 136 2.00 -8.57 -32.25
N ASN A 137 2.69 -9.63 -32.62
CA ASN A 137 4.16 -9.66 -32.86
C ASN A 137 5.02 -9.21 -31.67
N GLY A 138 4.55 -9.41 -30.43
CA GLY A 138 5.28 -8.99 -29.22
C GLY A 138 5.23 -7.46 -28.96
N THR A 139 4.34 -6.74 -29.64
CA THR A 139 4.19 -5.29 -29.44
C THR A 139 3.21 -5.02 -28.32
N MET A 140 3.70 -4.47 -27.20
CA MET A 140 2.86 -4.09 -26.05
C MET A 140 2.24 -2.70 -26.25
N ALA A 141 0.92 -2.63 -26.33
CA ALA A 141 0.17 -1.39 -26.38
C ALA A 141 -0.42 -1.01 -25.01
N ASN A 142 -0.37 0.28 -24.66
CA ASN A 142 -1.02 0.79 -23.47
C ASN A 142 -2.55 0.78 -23.67
N MET A 143 -3.25 -0.03 -22.89
CA MET A 143 -4.72 -0.08 -22.88
C MET A 143 -5.32 0.86 -21.86
N THR A 144 -4.68 0.96 -20.71
CA THR A 144 -5.11 1.87 -19.62
C THR A 144 -3.88 2.40 -18.91
N GLU A 145 -3.88 3.69 -18.66
CA GLU A 145 -2.89 4.38 -17.85
C GLU A 145 -3.60 5.33 -16.89
N SER A 146 -3.33 5.20 -15.60
CA SER A 146 -3.89 6.07 -14.58
C SER A 146 -2.79 6.54 -13.63
N ARG A 147 -2.83 7.82 -13.29
CA ARG A 147 -1.90 8.47 -12.35
C ARG A 147 -2.68 9.31 -11.37
N SER A 148 -2.42 9.13 -10.10
CA SER A 148 -3.02 9.91 -9.02
C SER A 148 -1.94 10.46 -8.09
N LYS A 149 -2.11 11.71 -7.66
CA LYS A 149 -1.28 12.35 -6.65
C LYS A 149 -2.18 13.01 -5.63
N VAL A 150 -1.98 12.67 -4.36
CA VAL A 150 -2.73 13.25 -3.25
C VAL A 150 -1.73 13.84 -2.26
N ASN A 151 -2.00 15.07 -1.84
CA ASN A 151 -1.27 15.77 -0.80
C ASN A 151 -2.25 16.14 0.30
N THR A 152 -1.93 15.80 1.53
CA THR A 152 -2.73 16.16 2.69
C THR A 152 -1.82 16.76 3.75
N ALA A 153 -2.20 17.91 4.28
CA ALA A 153 -1.54 18.53 5.42
C ALA A 153 -2.57 18.74 6.54
N TYR A 154 -2.13 18.58 7.77
CA TYR A 154 -2.95 18.86 8.95
C TYR A 154 -2.10 19.49 10.05
N ALA A 155 -2.75 20.25 10.92
CA ALA A 155 -2.17 20.79 12.12
C ALA A 155 -3.20 20.70 13.24
N GLN A 156 -2.74 20.43 14.45
CA GLN A 156 -3.53 20.35 15.66
C GLN A 156 -2.76 21.00 16.80
N ALA A 157 -3.44 21.73 17.67
CA ALA A 157 -2.87 22.26 18.90
C ALA A 157 -3.86 22.05 20.05
N GLU A 158 -3.34 21.65 21.19
CA GLU A 158 -4.12 21.43 22.42
C GLU A 158 -3.45 22.18 23.55
N GLY A 159 -4.25 22.78 24.42
CA GLY A 159 -3.78 23.50 25.60
C GLY A 159 -4.59 23.15 26.84
N GLU A 160 -3.93 22.93 27.96
CA GLU A 160 -4.53 22.73 29.27
C GLU A 160 -3.89 23.69 30.26
N TYR A 161 -4.70 24.34 31.08
CA TYR A 161 -4.26 25.23 32.16
C TYR A 161 -4.91 24.87 33.49
N TYR A 162 -4.11 24.67 34.50
CA TYR A 162 -4.53 24.32 35.87
C TYR A 162 -4.46 25.55 36.77
N LEU A 163 -5.63 26.05 37.20
CA LEU A 163 -5.72 27.14 38.18
C LEU A 163 -6.00 26.57 39.56
N GLY A 164 -4.93 26.47 40.36
CA GLY A 164 -5.01 25.85 41.67
C GLY A 164 -5.23 24.34 41.59
N LYS A 165 -5.96 23.77 42.57
CA LYS A 165 -6.26 22.33 42.63
C LYS A 165 -7.63 21.94 42.04
N GLU A 166 -8.47 22.92 41.68
CA GLU A 166 -9.90 22.70 41.43
C GLU A 166 -10.34 23.05 40.01
N TRP A 167 -9.60 23.85 39.25
CA TRP A 167 -10.00 24.33 37.94
C TRP A 167 -9.06 23.91 36.85
N LEU A 168 -9.62 23.28 35.79
CA LEU A 168 -8.94 22.93 34.55
C LEU A 168 -9.63 23.64 33.37
N PHE A 169 -8.85 24.39 32.60
CA PHE A 169 -9.29 24.97 31.31
C PHE A 169 -8.59 24.21 30.19
N SER A 170 -9.36 23.78 29.18
CA SER A 170 -8.83 23.11 28.00
C SER A 170 -9.32 23.78 26.73
N ALA A 171 -8.48 23.80 25.71
CA ALA A 171 -8.79 24.25 24.35
C ALA A 171 -8.12 23.30 23.32
N ASN A 172 -8.84 23.02 22.23
CA ASN A 172 -8.38 22.21 21.10
C ASN A 172 -8.50 23.01 19.81
#